data_681565ec4f9c6c915f42c9d0c806fc68
#
_entry.id   681565ec4f9c6c915f42c9d0c806fc68
#
_cell.length_a   1.000
_cell.length_b   1.000
_cell.length_c   1.000
_cell.angle_alpha   90.00
_cell.angle_beta   90.00
_cell.angle_gamma   90.00
#
_symmetry.space_group_name_H-M   'P 1'
#
loop_
_entity.id
_entity.type
_entity.pdbx_description
1 polymer ?
#
loop_
_entity_poly.entity_id
_entity_poly.type
_entity_poly.pdbx_seq_one_letter_code
_entity_poly.pdbx_strand_id
1 'polypeptide(L)'
;MTDKPNQGTRIEVRNLTKRFGSFTAVDNLSFSVEPGRITGFLGPNGAGKTTTLRMLLGLVRATSGSATIGGQSYKEIRTPQRVVGAALEATNFHPGRSGRNHLRVLADTAGIDTKRVDEVLEMVGIPAAARKRAGGYSMGMRQRLGLAAAMLADPQVLLLDEPGNGLDPEGIRWLRLFLRHLSSQGKTILISSHMLSEVEQTVDDVVIIANGRFIQQGSIADLHGDKRSIVRTTYAPAMVNALLAAGVQAHATDATSLEAIGGDMGLVGDIALRAGLPIHELRAHQTDLEALFFELTEAPENRNRNLAGGTGSPGEDIPAATPAAEYEGATL
;
A
#
# COMPACT_ATOMS: atom_id res chain seq x y z
N MET A 1 -34.43 8.27 7.21
CA MET A 1 -33.05 8.73 6.95
C MET A 1 -32.42 7.66 6.12
N THR A 2 -32.28 7.88 4.82
CA THR A 2 -31.64 6.95 3.89
C THR A 2 -30.14 6.97 4.18
N ASP A 3 -29.62 5.86 4.69
CA ASP A 3 -28.18 5.59 4.81
C ASP A 3 -27.57 5.75 3.42
N LYS A 4 -26.91 6.89 3.19
CA LYS A 4 -26.00 7.00 2.04
C LYS A 4 -24.87 5.99 2.30
N PRO A 5 -24.50 5.18 1.31
CA PRO A 5 -23.35 4.31 1.45
C PRO A 5 -22.16 5.16 1.93
N ASN A 6 -21.47 4.67 2.95
CA ASN A 6 -20.36 5.35 3.61
C ASN A 6 -19.26 5.60 2.55
N GLN A 7 -19.37 6.74 1.84
CA GLN A 7 -18.38 7.13 0.83
C GLN A 7 -17.09 7.43 1.56
N GLY A 8 -16.05 6.67 1.24
CA GLY A 8 -14.72 6.86 1.78
C GLY A 8 -14.27 8.33 1.69
N THR A 9 -13.30 8.68 2.49
CA THR A 9 -12.81 10.05 2.62
C THR A 9 -11.50 10.19 1.86
N ARG A 10 -11.37 11.20 0.99
CA ARG A 10 -10.14 11.47 0.24
C ARG A 10 -8.99 11.87 1.16
N ILE A 11 -7.79 11.36 0.87
CA ILE A 11 -6.55 11.82 1.48
C ILE A 11 -5.85 12.73 0.47
N GLU A 12 -5.30 13.84 0.94
CA GLU A 12 -4.57 14.78 0.12
C GLU A 12 -3.29 15.23 0.81
N VAL A 13 -2.17 15.13 0.11
CA VAL A 13 -0.85 15.56 0.55
C VAL A 13 -0.35 16.61 -0.44
N ARG A 14 0.03 17.80 0.07
CA ARG A 14 0.48 18.93 -0.74
C ARG A 14 1.82 19.47 -0.25
N ASN A 15 2.82 19.41 -1.11
CA ASN A 15 4.17 19.95 -0.89
C ASN A 15 4.76 19.57 0.48
N LEU A 16 4.44 18.37 0.95
CA LEU A 16 4.77 17.90 2.28
C LEU A 16 6.29 17.70 2.40
N THR A 17 6.89 18.31 3.40
CA THR A 17 8.32 18.22 3.66
C THR A 17 8.58 17.91 5.12
N LYS A 18 9.53 17.00 5.38
CA LYS A 18 10.03 16.70 6.73
C LYS A 18 11.55 16.66 6.74
N ARG A 19 12.13 17.50 7.61
CA ARG A 19 13.55 17.51 7.90
C ARG A 19 13.80 17.15 9.36
N PHE A 20 14.81 16.32 9.60
CA PHE A 20 15.35 16.00 10.91
C PHE A 20 16.81 16.49 10.92
N GLY A 21 17.08 17.63 11.54
CA GLY A 21 18.39 18.28 11.41
C GLY A 21 18.76 18.52 9.95
N SER A 22 19.88 17.96 9.52
CA SER A 22 20.36 18.01 8.12
C SER A 22 19.71 16.97 7.21
N PHE A 23 19.07 15.96 7.76
CA PHE A 23 18.46 14.87 7.00
C PHE A 23 17.05 15.24 6.52
N THR A 24 16.80 15.13 5.22
CA THR A 24 15.48 15.35 4.64
C THR A 24 14.81 13.99 4.36
N ALA A 25 13.85 13.61 5.21
CA ALA A 25 13.14 12.35 5.11
C ALA A 25 12.01 12.38 4.07
N VAL A 26 11.36 13.52 3.87
CA VAL A 26 10.32 13.77 2.87
C VAL A 26 10.57 15.16 2.28
N ASP A 27 10.54 15.26 0.96
CA ASP A 27 10.95 16.46 0.22
C ASP A 27 9.90 16.82 -0.83
N ASN A 28 9.08 17.85 -0.54
CA ASN A 28 8.09 18.42 -1.45
C ASN A 28 7.11 17.38 -2.04
N LEU A 29 6.65 16.44 -1.23
CA LEU A 29 5.80 15.33 -1.65
C LEU A 29 4.34 15.79 -1.85
N SER A 30 3.75 15.48 -3.00
CA SER A 30 2.35 15.77 -3.30
C SER A 30 1.70 14.56 -3.98
N PHE A 31 0.57 14.11 -3.45
CA PHE A 31 -0.26 13.03 -4.03
C PHE A 31 -1.67 13.03 -3.43
N SER A 32 -2.57 12.27 -4.02
CA SER A 32 -3.92 12.05 -3.48
C SER A 32 -4.28 10.57 -3.44
N VAL A 33 -5.19 10.21 -2.52
CA VAL A 33 -5.80 8.88 -2.42
C VAL A 33 -7.30 9.04 -2.59
N GLU A 34 -7.85 8.38 -3.59
CA GLU A 34 -9.26 8.50 -3.93
C GLU A 34 -10.14 7.64 -3.03
N PRO A 35 -11.37 8.12 -2.72
CA PRO A 35 -12.32 7.39 -1.91
C PRO A 35 -12.68 6.01 -2.46
N GLY A 36 -12.84 5.02 -1.57
CA GLY A 36 -13.32 3.70 -1.93
C GLY A 36 -12.31 2.85 -2.72
N ARG A 37 -11.04 3.26 -2.77
CA ARG A 37 -9.97 2.57 -3.49
C ARG A 37 -8.86 2.12 -2.56
N ILE A 38 -8.12 1.14 -2.98
CA ILE A 38 -6.90 0.69 -2.32
C ILE A 38 -5.72 1.29 -3.07
N THR A 39 -4.97 2.17 -2.41
CA THR A 39 -3.77 2.79 -2.99
C THR A 39 -2.53 2.23 -2.32
N GLY A 40 -1.61 1.71 -3.13
CA GLY A 40 -0.26 1.30 -2.72
C GLY A 40 0.66 2.51 -2.62
N PHE A 41 1.29 2.74 -1.48
CA PHE A 41 2.31 3.76 -1.26
C PHE A 41 3.68 3.09 -1.26
N LEU A 42 4.33 3.11 -2.42
CA LEU A 42 5.45 2.24 -2.75
C LEU A 42 6.78 3.00 -2.73
N GLY A 43 7.82 2.33 -2.32
CA GLY A 43 9.17 2.88 -2.34
C GLY A 43 10.14 2.01 -1.55
N PRO A 44 11.45 2.10 -1.82
CA PRO A 44 12.45 1.34 -1.09
C PRO A 44 12.46 1.70 0.41
N ASN A 45 13.18 0.90 1.19
CA ASN A 45 13.38 1.18 2.60
C ASN A 45 14.10 2.54 2.75
N GLY A 46 13.60 3.37 3.70
CA GLY A 46 14.11 4.72 3.87
C GLY A 46 13.54 5.76 2.89
N ALA A 47 12.64 5.41 1.97
CA ALA A 47 12.03 6.34 1.02
C ALA A 47 11.09 7.38 1.66
N GLY A 48 10.80 7.31 2.96
CA GLY A 48 9.93 8.26 3.65
C GLY A 48 8.48 7.80 3.86
N LYS A 49 8.14 6.54 3.54
CA LYS A 49 6.77 5.98 3.65
C LYS A 49 6.20 6.15 5.06
N THR A 50 6.81 5.50 6.05
CA THR A 50 6.37 5.56 7.46
C THR A 50 6.34 7.00 7.99
N THR A 51 7.32 7.84 7.62
CA THR A 51 7.34 9.25 8.02
C THR A 51 6.14 10.00 7.48
N THR A 52 5.77 9.76 6.22
CA THR A 52 4.59 10.36 5.59
C THR A 52 3.30 9.91 6.28
N LEU A 53 3.13 8.60 6.55
CA LEU A 53 1.97 8.08 7.29
C LEU A 53 1.88 8.68 8.70
N ARG A 54 3.00 8.81 9.40
CA ARG A 54 3.04 9.46 10.72
C ARG A 54 2.69 10.96 10.65
N MET A 55 3.06 11.66 9.58
CA MET A 55 2.65 13.07 9.36
C MET A 55 1.15 13.19 9.07
N LEU A 56 0.57 12.28 8.26
CA LEU A 56 -0.89 12.20 8.04
C LEU A 56 -1.67 12.04 9.34
N LEU A 57 -1.15 11.26 10.29
CA LEU A 57 -1.75 11.06 11.62
C LEU A 57 -1.38 12.16 12.64
N GLY A 58 -0.60 13.18 12.23
CA GLY A 58 -0.15 14.22 13.14
C GLY A 58 0.82 13.76 14.25
N LEU A 59 1.34 12.52 14.17
CA LEU A 59 2.34 11.97 15.09
C LEU A 59 3.72 12.61 14.87
N VAL A 60 4.00 13.02 13.63
CA VAL A 60 5.20 13.79 13.26
C VAL A 60 4.75 15.11 12.66
N ARG A 61 5.26 16.23 13.18
CA ARG A 61 4.99 17.55 12.63
C ARG A 61 5.77 17.74 11.32
N ALA A 62 5.08 18.11 10.25
CA ALA A 62 5.71 18.51 8.99
C ALA A 62 6.59 19.76 9.19
N THR A 63 7.67 19.88 8.44
CA THR A 63 8.49 21.09 8.35
C THR A 63 7.77 22.14 7.50
N SER A 64 7.14 21.70 6.39
CA SER A 64 6.30 22.55 5.53
C SER A 64 5.29 21.67 4.77
N GLY A 65 4.36 22.32 4.08
CA GLY A 65 3.28 21.64 3.34
C GLY A 65 2.14 21.18 4.25
N SER A 66 1.22 20.41 3.71
CA SER A 66 0.03 19.95 4.40
C SER A 66 -0.34 18.52 4.04
N ALA A 67 -1.00 17.83 4.98
CA ALA A 67 -1.59 16.52 4.79
C ALA A 67 -3.00 16.53 5.42
N THR A 68 -4.00 16.21 4.64
CA THR A 68 -5.41 16.31 5.04
C THR A 68 -6.18 15.03 4.72
N ILE A 69 -7.23 14.77 5.49
CA ILE A 69 -8.16 13.67 5.35
C ILE A 69 -9.56 14.30 5.35
N GLY A 70 -10.25 14.21 4.21
CA GLY A 70 -11.53 14.92 4.03
C GLY A 70 -11.39 16.45 4.11
N GLY A 71 -10.25 17.00 3.69
CA GLY A 71 -9.96 18.42 3.74
C GLY A 71 -9.52 18.96 5.11
N GLN A 72 -9.47 18.12 6.15
CA GLN A 72 -9.06 18.51 7.51
C GLN A 72 -7.72 17.84 7.87
N SER A 73 -6.87 18.53 8.62
CA SER A 73 -5.74 17.88 9.25
C SER A 73 -6.22 16.93 10.34
N TYR A 74 -5.48 15.83 10.61
CA TYR A 74 -5.88 14.83 11.61
C TYR A 74 -6.21 15.44 12.98
N LYS A 75 -5.52 16.52 13.37
CA LYS A 75 -5.72 17.23 14.65
C LYS A 75 -7.04 18.01 14.72
N GLU A 76 -7.60 18.38 13.57
CA GLU A 76 -8.86 19.13 13.46
C GLU A 76 -10.07 18.19 13.43
N ILE A 77 -9.86 16.90 13.17
CA ILE A 77 -10.94 15.92 13.12
C ILE A 77 -11.49 15.69 14.54
N ARG A 78 -12.76 15.97 14.73
CA ARG A 78 -13.40 15.91 16.07
C ARG A 78 -13.42 14.49 16.67
N THR A 79 -13.64 13.46 15.83
CA THR A 79 -13.67 12.04 16.24
C THR A 79 -12.73 11.23 15.33
N PRO A 80 -11.42 11.40 15.49
CA PRO A 80 -10.45 10.88 14.51
C PRO A 80 -10.52 9.36 14.36
N GLN A 81 -10.81 8.62 15.42
CA GLN A 81 -10.90 7.14 15.38
C GLN A 81 -12.03 6.63 14.47
N ARG A 82 -13.12 7.40 14.30
CA ARG A 82 -14.23 7.07 13.38
C ARG A 82 -13.93 7.44 11.93
N VAL A 83 -12.95 8.28 11.73
CA VAL A 83 -12.53 8.70 10.38
C VAL A 83 -11.33 7.90 9.92
N VAL A 84 -10.35 7.68 10.79
CA VAL A 84 -9.08 7.04 10.45
C VAL A 84 -8.75 5.91 11.41
N GLY A 85 -8.56 4.71 10.87
CA GLY A 85 -7.91 3.59 11.52
C GLY A 85 -6.49 3.46 11.01
N ALA A 86 -5.54 3.19 11.88
CA ALA A 86 -4.14 3.06 11.49
C ALA A 86 -3.50 1.83 12.15
N ALA A 87 -2.69 1.10 11.35
CA ALA A 87 -1.79 0.06 11.84
C ALA A 87 -0.41 0.34 11.23
N LEU A 88 0.44 1.02 12.02
CA LEU A 88 1.78 1.42 11.60
C LEU A 88 2.86 0.43 12.03
N GLU A 89 2.62 -0.36 13.07
CA GLU A 89 3.58 -1.33 13.59
C GLU A 89 2.82 -2.53 14.17
N ALA A 90 3.20 -3.73 13.74
CA ALA A 90 2.58 -4.98 14.19
C ALA A 90 2.93 -5.38 15.64
N THR A 91 3.78 -4.60 16.33
CA THR A 91 4.39 -5.01 17.59
C THR A 91 3.98 -4.16 18.80
N ASN A 92 3.15 -3.14 18.63
CA ASN A 92 2.75 -2.21 19.70
C ASN A 92 1.71 -2.80 20.68
N PHE A 93 1.94 -4.04 21.15
CA PHE A 93 1.08 -4.68 22.14
C PHE A 93 1.86 -4.95 23.43
N HIS A 94 1.21 -4.72 24.56
CA HIS A 94 1.77 -5.19 25.81
C HIS A 94 1.78 -6.73 25.82
N PRO A 95 2.95 -7.40 25.89
CA PRO A 95 3.06 -8.86 25.69
C PRO A 95 2.27 -9.70 26.70
N GLY A 96 2.10 -9.19 27.91
CA GLY A 96 1.34 -9.85 28.98
C GLY A 96 -0.18 -9.70 28.85
N ARG A 97 -0.68 -8.82 27.96
CA ARG A 97 -2.12 -8.57 27.76
C ARG A 97 -2.67 -9.53 26.71
N SER A 98 -3.88 -10.05 26.91
CA SER A 98 -4.55 -10.84 25.86
C SER A 98 -5.03 -9.93 24.73
N GLY A 99 -5.18 -10.50 23.51
CA GLY A 99 -5.66 -9.74 22.36
C GLY A 99 -7.02 -9.06 22.63
N ARG A 100 -7.95 -9.78 23.25
CA ARG A 100 -9.25 -9.23 23.65
C ARG A 100 -9.12 -8.06 24.63
N ASN A 101 -8.31 -8.20 25.66
CA ASN A 101 -8.11 -7.13 26.64
C ASN A 101 -7.37 -5.94 26.05
N HIS A 102 -6.47 -6.16 25.06
CA HIS A 102 -5.85 -5.07 24.32
C HIS A 102 -6.90 -4.23 23.59
N LEU A 103 -7.79 -4.88 22.84
CA LEU A 103 -8.88 -4.20 22.12
C LEU A 103 -9.90 -3.56 23.06
N ARG A 104 -10.20 -4.18 24.21
CA ARG A 104 -11.11 -3.57 25.21
C ARG A 104 -10.57 -2.26 25.76
N VAL A 105 -9.28 -2.19 26.09
CA VAL A 105 -8.67 -0.94 26.56
C VAL A 105 -8.79 0.15 25.51
N LEU A 106 -8.58 -0.18 24.22
CA LEU A 106 -8.73 0.78 23.12
C LEU A 106 -10.21 1.20 22.95
N ALA A 107 -11.16 0.24 23.04
CA ALA A 107 -12.57 0.50 22.96
C ALA A 107 -13.05 1.44 24.10
N ASP A 108 -12.66 1.12 25.34
CA ASP A 108 -13.02 1.92 26.53
C ASP A 108 -12.45 3.36 26.40
N THR A 109 -11.19 3.50 25.94
CA THR A 109 -10.55 4.80 25.74
C THR A 109 -11.25 5.63 24.65
N ALA A 110 -11.77 4.97 23.61
CA ALA A 110 -12.44 5.61 22.49
C ALA A 110 -13.97 5.75 22.68
N GLY A 111 -14.53 5.30 23.79
CA GLY A 111 -15.98 5.30 24.04
C GLY A 111 -16.75 4.39 23.08
N ILE A 112 -16.15 3.26 22.69
CA ILE A 112 -16.74 2.27 21.78
C ILE A 112 -17.31 1.12 22.61
N ASP A 113 -18.51 0.63 22.23
CA ASP A 113 -19.13 -0.54 22.89
C ASP A 113 -18.21 -1.75 22.84
N THR A 114 -18.02 -2.40 24.00
CA THR A 114 -17.16 -3.59 24.12
C THR A 114 -17.62 -4.78 23.28
N LYS A 115 -18.88 -4.82 22.85
CA LYS A 115 -19.40 -5.81 21.88
C LYS A 115 -18.62 -5.75 20.56
N ARG A 116 -18.20 -4.55 20.16
CA ARG A 116 -17.40 -4.35 18.94
C ARG A 116 -16.06 -5.08 18.97
N VAL A 117 -15.52 -5.34 20.15
CA VAL A 117 -14.27 -6.10 20.32
C VAL A 117 -14.40 -7.52 19.78
N ASP A 118 -15.49 -8.20 20.09
CA ASP A 118 -15.71 -9.57 19.61
C ASP A 118 -15.97 -9.58 18.09
N GLU A 119 -16.74 -8.61 17.58
CA GLU A 119 -17.00 -8.45 16.15
C GLU A 119 -15.69 -8.27 15.33
N VAL A 120 -14.79 -7.39 15.78
CA VAL A 120 -13.52 -7.19 15.03
C VAL A 120 -12.58 -8.38 15.15
N LEU A 121 -12.59 -9.13 16.26
CA LEU A 121 -11.84 -10.38 16.40
C LEU A 121 -12.32 -11.46 15.44
N GLU A 122 -13.65 -11.58 15.27
CA GLU A 122 -14.25 -12.46 14.27
C GLU A 122 -13.89 -12.00 12.84
N MET A 123 -14.03 -10.70 12.57
CA MET A 123 -13.74 -10.09 11.28
C MET A 123 -12.31 -10.39 10.81
N VAL A 124 -11.32 -10.33 11.71
CA VAL A 124 -9.92 -10.62 11.38
C VAL A 124 -9.54 -12.09 11.55
N GLY A 125 -10.47 -12.95 11.96
CA GLY A 125 -10.30 -14.40 12.03
C GLY A 125 -9.39 -14.90 13.16
N ILE A 126 -9.36 -14.23 14.33
CA ILE A 126 -8.60 -14.66 15.50
C ILE A 126 -9.44 -14.80 16.79
N PRO A 127 -10.75 -15.12 16.76
CA PRO A 127 -11.58 -15.21 17.97
C PRO A 127 -11.08 -16.32 18.91
N ALA A 128 -10.60 -17.44 18.38
CA ALA A 128 -10.05 -18.55 19.18
C ALA A 128 -8.81 -18.15 19.98
N ALA A 129 -8.04 -17.18 19.49
CA ALA A 129 -6.84 -16.68 20.13
C ALA A 129 -7.09 -15.45 21.04
N ALA A 130 -8.30 -14.92 21.07
CA ALA A 130 -8.65 -13.67 21.75
C ALA A 130 -8.20 -13.62 23.22
N ARG A 131 -8.25 -14.77 23.92
CA ARG A 131 -7.88 -14.88 25.35
C ARG A 131 -6.39 -15.19 25.58
N LYS A 132 -5.62 -15.57 24.54
CA LYS A 132 -4.18 -15.80 24.64
C LYS A 132 -3.43 -14.48 24.79
N ARG A 133 -2.32 -14.49 25.53
CA ARG A 133 -1.45 -13.31 25.65
C ARG A 133 -0.81 -12.96 24.30
N ALA A 134 -0.81 -11.69 23.94
CA ALA A 134 -0.29 -11.21 22.65
C ALA A 134 1.22 -11.50 22.44
N GLY A 135 1.99 -11.63 23.54
CA GLY A 135 3.38 -12.07 23.47
C GLY A 135 3.57 -13.45 22.84
N GLY A 136 2.57 -14.34 22.94
CA GLY A 136 2.58 -15.68 22.33
C GLY A 136 1.91 -15.74 20.94
N TYR A 137 1.59 -14.61 20.33
CA TYR A 137 1.01 -14.55 18.99
C TYR A 137 2.08 -14.74 17.91
N SER A 138 1.75 -15.48 16.85
CA SER A 138 2.56 -15.48 15.62
C SER A 138 2.57 -14.07 14.99
N MET A 139 3.48 -13.81 14.04
CA MET A 139 3.52 -12.55 13.33
C MET A 139 2.17 -12.27 12.66
N GLY A 140 1.59 -13.24 11.94
CA GLY A 140 0.28 -13.09 11.32
C GLY A 140 -0.86 -12.80 12.30
N MET A 141 -0.84 -13.42 13.50
CA MET A 141 -1.81 -13.09 14.54
C MET A 141 -1.63 -11.67 15.08
N ARG A 142 -0.41 -11.17 15.17
CA ARG A 142 -0.12 -9.79 15.58
C ARG A 142 -0.61 -8.80 14.52
N GLN A 143 -0.37 -9.07 13.24
CA GLN A 143 -0.88 -8.25 12.13
C GLN A 143 -2.42 -8.19 12.16
N ARG A 144 -3.08 -9.33 12.31
CA ARG A 144 -4.54 -9.40 12.44
C ARG A 144 -5.06 -8.63 13.64
N LEU A 145 -4.37 -8.68 14.79
CA LEU A 145 -4.73 -7.90 15.98
C LEU A 145 -4.56 -6.39 15.73
N GLY A 146 -3.51 -5.97 15.03
CA GLY A 146 -3.30 -4.58 14.60
C GLY A 146 -4.42 -4.08 13.68
N LEU A 147 -4.83 -4.91 12.71
CA LEU A 147 -5.97 -4.61 11.83
C LEU A 147 -7.28 -4.55 12.64
N ALA A 148 -7.50 -5.45 13.61
CA ALA A 148 -8.66 -5.39 14.49
C ALA A 148 -8.70 -4.08 15.29
N ALA A 149 -7.56 -3.63 15.81
CA ALA A 149 -7.46 -2.34 16.51
C ALA A 149 -7.77 -1.16 15.57
N ALA A 150 -7.24 -1.17 14.35
CA ALA A 150 -7.52 -0.14 13.35
C ALA A 150 -9.00 -0.09 12.96
N MET A 151 -9.70 -1.25 12.94
CA MET A 151 -11.11 -1.37 12.56
C MET A 151 -12.10 -1.18 13.71
N LEU A 152 -11.63 -0.96 14.93
CA LEU A 152 -12.45 -0.96 16.12
C LEU A 152 -13.59 0.09 16.07
N ALA A 153 -13.29 1.30 15.60
CA ALA A 153 -14.25 2.39 15.46
C ALA A 153 -14.97 2.44 14.10
N ASP A 154 -14.81 1.41 13.27
CA ASP A 154 -15.33 1.33 11.90
C ASP A 154 -14.98 2.55 11.03
N PRO A 155 -13.67 2.86 10.86
CA PRO A 155 -13.23 4.08 10.21
C PRO A 155 -13.55 4.08 8.70
N GLN A 156 -13.56 5.28 8.11
CA GLN A 156 -13.73 5.47 6.66
C GLN A 156 -12.41 5.32 5.90
N VAL A 157 -11.30 5.60 6.56
CA VAL A 157 -9.94 5.57 6.02
C VAL A 157 -9.08 4.59 6.81
N LEU A 158 -8.29 3.80 6.13
CA LEU A 158 -7.28 2.92 6.73
C LEU A 158 -5.88 3.29 6.23
N LEU A 159 -4.97 3.51 7.18
CA LEU A 159 -3.56 3.73 6.94
C LEU A 159 -2.77 2.53 7.48
N LEU A 160 -2.17 1.76 6.59
CA LEU A 160 -1.50 0.51 6.93
C LEU A 160 -0.04 0.57 6.49
N ASP A 161 0.88 0.41 7.42
CA ASP A 161 2.32 0.42 7.13
C ASP A 161 2.85 -1.01 7.07
N GLU A 162 3.27 -1.44 5.88
CA GLU A 162 3.81 -2.78 5.60
C GLU A 162 2.95 -3.93 6.17
N PRO A 163 1.62 -3.96 5.92
CA PRO A 163 0.71 -4.91 6.59
C PRO A 163 0.91 -6.36 6.15
N GLY A 164 1.60 -6.61 5.02
CA GLY A 164 1.99 -7.93 4.53
C GLY A 164 3.26 -8.48 5.16
N ASN A 165 4.02 -7.65 5.85
CA ASN A 165 5.36 -8.02 6.30
C ASN A 165 5.35 -9.19 7.29
N GLY A 166 6.07 -10.27 6.97
CA GLY A 166 6.16 -11.47 7.81
C GLY A 166 4.91 -12.35 7.81
N LEU A 167 3.99 -12.14 6.88
CA LEU A 167 2.89 -13.07 6.63
C LEU A 167 3.36 -14.21 5.71
N ASP A 168 2.80 -15.39 5.91
CA ASP A 168 2.90 -16.51 4.99
C ASP A 168 1.98 -16.30 3.76
N PRO A 169 2.08 -17.11 2.70
CA PRO A 169 1.24 -16.96 1.51
C PRO A 169 -0.26 -17.00 1.80
N GLU A 170 -0.71 -17.78 2.80
CA GLU A 170 -2.11 -17.82 3.22
C GLU A 170 -2.53 -16.51 3.88
N GLY A 171 -1.67 -15.96 4.75
CA GLY A 171 -1.86 -14.66 5.39
C GLY A 171 -1.93 -13.51 4.38
N ILE A 172 -1.06 -13.50 3.36
CA ILE A 172 -1.11 -12.53 2.26
C ILE A 172 -2.43 -12.62 1.49
N ARG A 173 -2.83 -13.85 1.13
CA ARG A 173 -4.12 -14.07 0.44
C ARG A 173 -5.31 -13.58 1.27
N TRP A 174 -5.32 -13.89 2.56
CA TRP A 174 -6.35 -13.43 3.49
C TRP A 174 -6.37 -11.90 3.56
N LEU A 175 -5.20 -11.25 3.74
CA LEU A 175 -5.08 -9.80 3.81
C LEU A 175 -5.66 -9.13 2.55
N ARG A 176 -5.31 -9.65 1.37
CA ARG A 176 -5.85 -9.19 0.09
C ARG A 176 -7.38 -9.22 0.06
N LEU A 177 -7.97 -10.36 0.38
CA LEU A 177 -9.43 -10.53 0.39
C LEU A 177 -10.10 -9.59 1.41
N PHE A 178 -9.47 -9.43 2.57
CA PHE A 178 -9.94 -8.53 3.62
C PHE A 178 -9.94 -7.07 3.15
N LEU A 179 -8.84 -6.58 2.57
CA LEU A 179 -8.75 -5.21 2.07
C LEU A 179 -9.69 -4.96 0.90
N ARG A 180 -9.83 -5.91 -0.03
CA ARG A 180 -10.81 -5.83 -1.14
C ARG A 180 -12.25 -5.77 -0.61
N HIS A 181 -12.58 -6.56 0.41
CA HIS A 181 -13.89 -6.49 1.06
C HIS A 181 -14.15 -5.10 1.68
N LEU A 182 -13.18 -4.53 2.37
CA LEU A 182 -13.32 -3.18 2.96
C LEU A 182 -13.44 -2.08 1.89
N SER A 183 -12.67 -2.16 0.82
CA SER A 183 -12.77 -1.24 -0.32
C SER A 183 -14.14 -1.34 -1.01
N SER A 184 -14.69 -2.54 -1.19
CA SER A 184 -16.04 -2.73 -1.75
C SER A 184 -17.16 -2.13 -0.89
N GLN A 185 -16.90 -1.90 0.41
CA GLN A 185 -17.78 -1.15 1.32
C GLN A 185 -17.59 0.37 1.22
N GLY A 186 -16.74 0.84 0.32
CA GLY A 186 -16.45 2.26 0.11
C GLY A 186 -15.36 2.85 1.01
N LYS A 187 -14.62 2.02 1.78
CA LYS A 187 -13.52 2.51 2.61
C LYS A 187 -12.30 2.87 1.76
N THR A 188 -11.64 3.97 2.11
CA THR A 188 -10.39 4.42 1.49
C THR A 188 -9.21 3.76 2.19
N ILE A 189 -8.33 3.13 1.45
CA ILE A 189 -7.23 2.36 2.03
C ILE A 189 -5.91 2.81 1.42
N LEU A 190 -4.96 3.20 2.26
CA LEU A 190 -3.58 3.50 1.88
C LEU A 190 -2.67 2.47 2.56
N ILE A 191 -2.01 1.66 1.75
CA ILE A 191 -1.06 0.64 2.25
C ILE A 191 0.35 0.97 1.79
N SER A 192 1.32 1.00 2.69
CA SER A 192 2.72 1.08 2.28
C SER A 192 3.28 -0.32 1.99
N SER A 193 4.18 -0.39 1.01
CA SER A 193 5.03 -1.57 0.77
C SER A 193 6.35 -1.14 0.14
N HIS A 194 7.37 -1.97 0.31
CA HIS A 194 8.64 -1.83 -0.38
C HIS A 194 8.74 -2.74 -1.60
N MET A 195 7.75 -3.63 -1.83
CA MET A 195 7.68 -4.55 -2.95
C MET A 195 6.36 -4.36 -3.70
N LEU A 196 6.46 -4.07 -5.00
CA LEU A 196 5.28 -3.92 -5.84
C LEU A 196 4.56 -5.25 -6.05
N SER A 197 5.31 -6.34 -6.26
CA SER A 197 4.77 -7.69 -6.47
C SER A 197 3.84 -8.19 -5.35
N GLU A 198 4.06 -7.73 -4.10
CA GLU A 198 3.18 -8.09 -2.98
C GLU A 198 1.82 -7.42 -3.05
N VAL A 199 1.75 -6.21 -3.58
CA VAL A 199 0.55 -5.36 -3.53
C VAL A 199 -0.17 -5.24 -4.86
N GLU A 200 0.50 -5.52 -5.98
CA GLU A 200 -0.03 -5.40 -7.34
C GLU A 200 -1.43 -6.03 -7.50
N GLN A 201 -1.62 -7.24 -6.96
CA GLN A 201 -2.90 -7.94 -7.03
C GLN A 201 -3.94 -7.41 -6.02
N THR A 202 -3.55 -6.48 -5.14
CA THR A 202 -4.38 -5.96 -4.05
C THR A 202 -4.84 -4.54 -4.33
N VAL A 203 -3.97 -3.70 -4.89
CA VAL A 203 -4.21 -2.26 -5.05
C VAL A 203 -4.92 -1.93 -6.37
N ASP A 204 -5.61 -0.81 -6.40
CA ASP A 204 -6.21 -0.22 -7.59
C ASP A 204 -5.29 0.84 -8.18
N ASP A 205 -4.67 1.62 -7.29
CA ASP A 205 -3.75 2.72 -7.64
C ASP A 205 -2.45 2.57 -6.88
N VAL A 206 -1.41 3.21 -7.40
CA VAL A 206 -0.13 3.31 -6.70
C VAL A 206 0.39 4.75 -6.69
N VAL A 207 1.12 5.06 -5.64
CA VAL A 207 1.98 6.24 -5.50
C VAL A 207 3.40 5.74 -5.25
N ILE A 208 4.32 6.01 -6.15
CA ILE A 208 5.72 5.58 -6.07
C ILE A 208 6.54 6.76 -5.56
N ILE A 209 7.35 6.52 -4.55
CA ILE A 209 8.29 7.48 -3.99
C ILE A 209 9.70 6.91 -3.89
N ALA A 210 10.69 7.77 -4.04
CA ALA A 210 12.10 7.45 -3.74
C ALA A 210 12.77 8.66 -3.09
N ASN A 211 13.62 8.43 -2.07
CA ASN A 211 14.36 9.49 -1.36
C ASN A 211 13.50 10.67 -0.86
N GLY A 212 12.30 10.36 -0.38
CA GLY A 212 11.35 11.35 0.11
C GLY A 212 10.61 12.12 -0.97
N ARG A 213 10.82 11.82 -2.26
CA ARG A 213 10.24 12.54 -3.40
C ARG A 213 9.21 11.70 -4.14
N PHE A 214 8.25 12.39 -4.70
CA PHE A 214 7.29 11.82 -5.64
C PHE A 214 7.99 11.39 -6.93
N ILE A 215 7.68 10.19 -7.40
CA ILE A 215 8.14 9.67 -8.68
C ILE A 215 6.98 9.58 -9.65
N GLN A 216 5.95 8.80 -9.29
CA GLN A 216 4.80 8.56 -10.16
C GLN A 216 3.55 8.23 -9.35
N GLN A 217 2.38 8.54 -9.91
CA GLN A 217 1.08 8.08 -9.43
C GLN A 217 0.22 7.67 -10.63
N GLY A 218 -0.50 6.57 -10.50
CA GLY A 218 -1.40 6.07 -11.53
C GLY A 218 -2.15 4.83 -11.09
N SER A 219 -3.07 4.35 -11.91
CA SER A 219 -3.68 3.04 -11.68
C SER A 219 -2.68 1.91 -12.01
N ILE A 220 -2.85 0.76 -11.36
CA ILE A 220 -2.08 -0.45 -11.73
C ILE A 220 -2.30 -0.80 -13.20
N ALA A 221 -3.51 -0.60 -13.72
CA ALA A 221 -3.82 -0.86 -15.12
C ALA A 221 -3.02 0.06 -16.08
N ASP A 222 -2.87 1.34 -15.73
CA ASP A 222 -2.08 2.29 -16.51
C ASP A 222 -0.59 1.96 -16.50
N LEU A 223 -0.08 1.43 -15.37
CA LEU A 223 1.33 1.01 -15.27
C LEU A 223 1.63 -0.23 -16.11
N HIS A 224 0.68 -1.15 -16.28
CA HIS A 224 0.84 -2.27 -17.20
C HIS A 224 0.93 -1.81 -18.67
N GLY A 225 0.46 -0.60 -18.96
CA GLY A 225 0.40 -0.07 -20.32
C GLY A 225 -0.56 -0.84 -21.23
N ASP A 226 -0.41 -0.64 -22.52
CA ASP A 226 -1.20 -1.34 -23.53
C ASP A 226 -0.95 -2.85 -23.44
N LYS A 227 -2.03 -3.61 -23.62
CA LYS A 227 -1.91 -5.08 -23.74
C LYS A 227 -0.98 -5.41 -24.90
N ARG A 228 0.06 -6.17 -24.63
CA ARG A 228 1.02 -6.61 -25.63
C ARG A 228 0.98 -8.12 -25.74
N SER A 229 1.19 -8.62 -26.93
CA SER A 229 1.27 -10.06 -27.20
C SER A 229 2.56 -10.35 -27.98
N ILE A 230 3.35 -11.31 -27.49
CA ILE A 230 4.48 -11.85 -28.23
C ILE A 230 3.98 -13.01 -29.08
N VAL A 231 4.23 -12.90 -30.36
CA VAL A 231 3.88 -13.92 -31.35
C VAL A 231 5.15 -14.48 -31.96
N ARG A 232 5.23 -15.79 -32.01
CA ARG A 232 6.31 -16.50 -32.70
C ARG A 232 5.75 -17.26 -33.88
N THR A 233 6.29 -16.99 -35.06
CA THR A 233 5.83 -17.52 -36.35
C THR A 233 6.99 -17.60 -37.34
N THR A 234 6.92 -18.51 -38.28
CA THR A 234 7.89 -18.59 -39.37
C THR A 234 7.79 -17.40 -40.35
N TYR A 235 6.67 -16.68 -40.33
CA TYR A 235 6.34 -15.59 -41.26
C TYR A 235 6.11 -14.27 -40.54
N ALA A 236 7.05 -13.82 -39.70
CA ALA A 236 6.90 -12.62 -38.86
C ALA A 236 6.55 -11.36 -39.71
N PRO A 237 7.20 -11.05 -40.84
CA PRO A 237 6.82 -9.88 -41.65
C PRO A 237 5.39 -9.93 -42.19
N ALA A 238 4.94 -11.11 -42.64
CA ALA A 238 3.58 -11.28 -43.16
C ALA A 238 2.54 -11.14 -42.01
N MET A 239 2.86 -11.66 -40.84
CA MET A 239 2.02 -11.50 -39.65
C MET A 239 1.92 -10.05 -39.18
N VAL A 240 3.02 -9.30 -39.18
CA VAL A 240 3.01 -7.85 -38.89
C VAL A 240 2.08 -7.10 -39.87
N ASN A 241 2.18 -7.40 -41.18
CA ASN A 241 1.32 -6.78 -42.17
C ASN A 241 -0.18 -7.11 -41.96
N ALA A 242 -0.49 -8.38 -41.62
CA ALA A 242 -1.86 -8.79 -41.33
C ALA A 242 -2.44 -8.11 -40.09
N LEU A 243 -1.63 -7.95 -39.05
CA LEU A 243 -2.02 -7.23 -37.82
C LEU A 243 -2.25 -5.74 -38.08
N LEU A 244 -1.31 -5.08 -38.78
CA LEU A 244 -1.44 -3.66 -39.15
C LEU A 244 -2.67 -3.42 -40.03
N ALA A 245 -2.96 -4.30 -40.99
CA ALA A 245 -4.17 -4.23 -41.84
C ALA A 245 -5.45 -4.36 -41.06
N ALA A 246 -5.43 -5.07 -39.93
CA ALA A 246 -6.55 -5.23 -38.99
C ALA A 246 -6.61 -4.12 -37.91
N GLY A 247 -5.74 -3.10 -37.97
CA GLY A 247 -5.70 -1.99 -37.02
C GLY A 247 -4.97 -2.31 -35.70
N VAL A 248 -4.26 -3.43 -35.61
CA VAL A 248 -3.43 -3.79 -34.47
C VAL A 248 -2.00 -3.35 -34.76
N GLN A 249 -1.43 -2.50 -33.89
CA GLN A 249 -0.03 -2.11 -34.02
C GLN A 249 0.88 -3.31 -33.77
N ALA A 250 1.84 -3.52 -34.65
CA ALA A 250 2.80 -4.63 -34.50
C ALA A 250 4.15 -4.28 -35.11
N HIS A 251 5.22 -4.83 -34.53
CA HIS A 251 6.57 -4.73 -35.07
C HIS A 251 7.33 -6.05 -34.85
N ALA A 252 8.19 -6.39 -35.79
CA ALA A 252 9.04 -7.56 -35.65
C ALA A 252 10.15 -7.27 -34.64
N THR A 253 10.36 -8.21 -33.71
CA THR A 253 11.48 -8.18 -32.76
C THR A 253 12.67 -8.95 -33.29
N ASP A 254 12.42 -10.01 -34.09
CA ASP A 254 13.43 -10.76 -34.81
C ASP A 254 12.80 -11.43 -36.06
N ALA A 255 13.55 -12.30 -36.75
CA ALA A 255 13.09 -12.97 -37.98
C ALA A 255 11.85 -13.87 -37.81
N THR A 256 11.59 -14.34 -36.59
CA THR A 256 10.54 -15.30 -36.24
C THR A 256 9.61 -14.81 -35.15
N SER A 257 9.86 -13.66 -34.57
CA SER A 257 9.12 -13.10 -33.45
C SER A 257 8.67 -11.69 -33.74
N LEU A 258 7.51 -11.33 -33.21
CA LEU A 258 6.95 -9.98 -33.27
C LEU A 258 6.19 -9.65 -32.00
N GLU A 259 6.05 -8.38 -31.73
CA GLU A 259 5.21 -7.82 -30.67
C GLU A 259 3.98 -7.15 -31.29
N ALA A 260 2.78 -7.53 -30.81
CA ALA A 260 1.53 -6.90 -31.13
C ALA A 260 1.07 -6.04 -29.96
N ILE A 261 0.73 -4.77 -30.19
CA ILE A 261 0.35 -3.76 -29.19
C ILE A 261 -1.14 -3.42 -29.35
N GLY A 262 -1.89 -3.43 -28.25
CA GLY A 262 -3.33 -3.11 -28.26
C GLY A 262 -4.24 -4.27 -28.67
N GLY A 263 -3.68 -5.42 -29.06
CA GLY A 263 -4.44 -6.64 -29.38
C GLY A 263 -4.37 -7.65 -28.26
N ASP A 264 -5.53 -8.19 -27.83
CA ASP A 264 -5.50 -9.36 -26.98
C ASP A 264 -5.12 -10.64 -27.78
N MET A 265 -4.73 -11.68 -27.08
CA MET A 265 -4.30 -12.94 -27.72
C MET A 265 -5.39 -13.56 -28.62
N GLY A 266 -6.67 -13.43 -28.24
CA GLY A 266 -7.77 -13.94 -29.05
C GLY A 266 -7.86 -13.23 -30.41
N LEU A 267 -7.82 -11.89 -30.41
CA LEU A 267 -7.83 -11.08 -31.61
C LEU A 267 -6.62 -11.39 -32.51
N VAL A 268 -5.43 -11.49 -31.93
CA VAL A 268 -4.20 -11.83 -32.64
C VAL A 268 -4.31 -13.23 -33.28
N GLY A 269 -4.83 -14.21 -32.54
CA GLY A 269 -5.08 -15.56 -33.04
C GLY A 269 -6.07 -15.61 -34.18
N ASP A 270 -7.17 -14.87 -34.08
CA ASP A 270 -8.19 -14.77 -35.12
C ASP A 270 -7.66 -14.13 -36.42
N ILE A 271 -6.83 -13.10 -36.30
CA ILE A 271 -6.20 -12.44 -37.46
C ILE A 271 -5.25 -13.44 -38.15
N ALA A 272 -4.43 -14.15 -37.38
CA ALA A 272 -3.50 -15.14 -37.89
C ALA A 272 -4.23 -16.24 -38.64
N LEU A 273 -5.32 -16.74 -38.06
CA LEU A 273 -6.16 -17.80 -38.69
C LEU A 273 -6.75 -17.34 -40.00
N ARG A 274 -7.33 -16.12 -40.06
CA ARG A 274 -7.88 -15.53 -41.28
C ARG A 274 -6.81 -15.29 -42.36
N ALA A 275 -5.59 -14.95 -41.96
CA ALA A 275 -4.46 -14.75 -42.85
C ALA A 275 -3.79 -16.07 -43.29
N GLY A 276 -4.17 -17.22 -42.75
CA GLY A 276 -3.56 -18.52 -43.00
C GLY A 276 -2.11 -18.61 -42.50
N LEU A 277 -1.75 -17.82 -41.45
CA LEU A 277 -0.39 -17.74 -40.91
C LEU A 277 -0.27 -18.62 -39.64
N PRO A 278 0.69 -19.55 -39.59
CA PRO A 278 0.87 -20.39 -38.41
C PRO A 278 1.43 -19.61 -37.25
N ILE A 279 0.91 -19.90 -36.06
CA ILE A 279 1.46 -19.42 -34.78
C ILE A 279 2.14 -20.58 -34.07
N HIS A 280 3.38 -20.44 -33.69
CA HIS A 280 4.13 -21.44 -32.91
C HIS A 280 4.06 -21.12 -31.41
N GLU A 281 3.96 -19.84 -31.06
CA GLU A 281 3.81 -19.38 -29.68
C GLU A 281 3.02 -18.08 -29.70
N LEU A 282 2.05 -17.97 -28.78
CA LEU A 282 1.29 -16.75 -28.52
C LEU A 282 1.18 -16.58 -27.01
N ARG A 283 1.80 -15.55 -26.48
CA ARG A 283 1.77 -15.24 -25.06
C ARG A 283 1.52 -13.77 -24.80
N ALA A 284 0.82 -13.48 -23.73
CA ALA A 284 0.73 -12.10 -23.25
C ALA A 284 2.11 -11.62 -22.81
N HIS A 285 2.49 -10.44 -23.24
CA HIS A 285 3.62 -9.72 -22.68
C HIS A 285 3.07 -8.74 -21.66
N GLN A 286 3.20 -9.10 -20.38
CA GLN A 286 2.92 -8.16 -19.29
C GLN A 286 4.20 -7.39 -19.02
N THR A 287 4.08 -6.08 -18.90
CA THR A 287 5.17 -5.24 -18.39
C THR A 287 5.56 -5.77 -17.03
N ASP A 288 6.81 -6.07 -16.83
CA ASP A 288 7.34 -6.42 -15.52
C ASP A 288 7.32 -5.16 -14.66
N LEU A 289 6.25 -5.02 -13.87
CA LEU A 289 6.06 -3.85 -13.00
C LEU A 289 7.14 -3.78 -11.92
N GLU A 290 7.72 -4.91 -11.54
CA GLU A 290 8.82 -4.95 -10.57
C GLU A 290 10.09 -4.37 -11.19
N ALA A 291 10.42 -4.75 -12.43
CA ALA A 291 11.53 -4.15 -13.17
C ALA A 291 11.33 -2.65 -13.39
N LEU A 292 10.11 -2.23 -13.79
CA LEU A 292 9.75 -0.82 -13.91
C LEU A 292 9.91 -0.06 -12.58
N PHE A 293 9.46 -0.66 -11.48
CA PHE A 293 9.60 -0.06 -10.15
C PHE A 293 11.09 0.13 -9.77
N PHE A 294 11.94 -0.86 -10.02
CA PHE A 294 13.38 -0.75 -9.78
C PHE A 294 14.00 0.31 -10.67
N GLU A 295 13.68 0.33 -11.97
CA GLU A 295 14.16 1.36 -12.89
C GLU A 295 13.80 2.77 -12.39
N LEU A 296 12.55 3.00 -12.01
CA LEU A 296 12.07 4.28 -11.51
C LEU A 296 12.72 4.69 -10.18
N THR A 297 12.96 3.73 -9.28
CA THR A 297 13.45 4.04 -7.93
C THR A 297 14.99 4.07 -7.84
N GLU A 298 15.70 3.34 -8.69
CA GLU A 298 17.16 3.26 -8.72
C GLU A 298 17.82 4.21 -9.73
N ALA A 299 17.03 4.98 -10.49
CA ALA A 299 17.55 5.99 -11.40
C ALA A 299 18.56 6.90 -10.68
N PRO A 300 19.67 7.32 -11.34
CA PRO A 300 20.73 8.10 -10.71
C PRO A 300 20.24 9.34 -9.96
N GLU A 301 19.20 9.99 -10.47
CA GLU A 301 18.53 11.12 -9.85
C GLU A 301 17.78 10.76 -8.57
N ASN A 302 17.37 9.50 -8.42
CA ASN A 302 16.63 8.94 -7.29
C ASN A 302 17.51 8.18 -6.30
N ARG A 303 18.83 8.11 -6.53
CA ARG A 303 19.79 7.51 -5.58
C ARG A 303 19.87 8.34 -4.30
N ASN A 304 19.95 7.65 -3.18
CA ASN A 304 19.92 8.26 -1.86
C ASN A 304 21.09 9.24 -1.66
N ARG A 305 20.81 10.53 -1.78
CA ARG A 305 21.80 11.61 -1.58
C ARG A 305 22.29 11.69 -0.14
N ASN A 306 21.51 11.15 0.81
CA ASN A 306 21.87 11.17 2.22
C ASN A 306 22.91 10.09 2.60
N LEU A 307 23.16 9.09 1.74
CA LEU A 307 24.22 8.10 1.92
C LEU A 307 25.58 8.56 1.36
N ALA A 308 25.60 9.57 0.50
CA ALA A 308 26.82 10.06 -0.13
C ALA A 308 27.64 11.04 0.74
N GLY A 309 27.16 11.41 1.92
CA GLY A 309 27.74 12.49 2.75
C GLY A 309 27.95 12.20 4.24
N GLY A 310 27.89 10.95 4.71
CA GLY A 310 28.11 10.72 6.14
C GLY A 310 28.19 9.25 6.53
N THR A 311 29.28 8.87 7.18
CA THR A 311 29.49 7.61 7.88
C THR A 311 28.73 7.56 9.22
N GLY A 312 27.45 7.93 9.23
CA GLY A 312 26.56 7.86 10.39
C GLY A 312 25.39 6.94 10.11
N SER A 313 25.33 5.83 10.81
CA SER A 313 24.14 4.97 10.83
C SER A 313 22.90 5.77 11.24
N PRO A 314 21.72 5.67 10.57
CA PRO A 314 20.50 6.41 10.89
C PRO A 314 19.80 5.95 12.19
N GLY A 315 20.51 5.34 13.12
CA GLY A 315 19.95 4.72 14.32
C GLY A 315 20.17 5.49 15.64
N GLU A 316 21.02 6.52 15.67
CA GLU A 316 21.45 7.10 16.96
C GLU A 316 20.82 8.43 17.37
N ASP A 317 20.03 9.09 16.52
CA ASP A 317 19.44 10.41 16.83
C ASP A 317 17.88 10.42 16.89
N ILE A 318 17.27 9.27 17.11
CA ILE A 318 15.86 9.28 17.58
C ILE A 318 15.94 9.37 19.10
N PRO A 319 15.53 10.50 19.73
CA PRO A 319 15.46 10.53 21.19
C PRO A 319 14.54 9.40 21.62
N ALA A 320 15.09 8.46 22.39
CA ALA A 320 14.33 7.42 23.05
C ALA A 320 13.17 8.11 23.79
N ALA A 321 11.97 7.58 23.63
CA ALA A 321 10.84 8.04 24.42
C ALA A 321 11.28 7.99 25.89
N THR A 322 11.27 9.13 26.55
CA THR A 322 11.59 9.25 27.98
C THR A 322 10.75 8.22 28.73
N PRO A 323 11.35 7.28 29.46
CA PRO A 323 10.57 6.36 30.28
C PRO A 323 9.75 7.21 31.27
N ALA A 324 8.46 6.87 31.40
CA ALA A 324 7.59 7.50 32.37
C ALA A 324 8.28 7.46 33.74
N ALA A 325 8.38 8.63 34.35
CA ALA A 325 8.94 8.82 35.69
C ALA A 325 8.35 7.76 36.62
N GLU A 326 9.23 7.04 37.32
CA GLU A 326 8.89 6.18 38.44
C GLU A 326 8.17 7.04 39.48
N TYR A 327 6.89 6.75 39.69
CA TYR A 327 6.18 7.22 40.87
C TYR A 327 6.72 6.41 42.06
N GLU A 328 7.71 6.94 42.75
CA GLU A 328 8.07 6.50 44.08
C GLU A 328 6.88 6.75 45.04
N GLY A 329 6.62 5.74 45.83
CA GLY A 329 5.49 5.64 46.73
C GLY A 329 5.35 6.78 47.71
N ALA A 330 4.12 7.12 48.00
CA ALA A 330 3.70 7.67 49.29
C ALA A 330 2.89 6.59 50.00
N THR A 331 3.54 6.02 51.02
CA THR A 331 2.91 5.26 52.09
C THR A 331 1.96 6.19 52.88
N LEU A 332 0.70 5.84 52.95
CA LEU A 332 -0.15 5.91 54.14
C LEU A 332 -1.46 5.14 53.86
#